data_4f459e980f70fac7451cf6ab6d44134b
#
_entry.id   4f459e980f70fac7451cf6ab6d44134b
#
_cell.length_a   1.000
_cell.length_b   1.000
_cell.length_c   1.000
_cell.angle_alpha   90.00
_cell.angle_beta   90.00
_cell.angle_gamma   90.00
#
_symmetry.space_group_name_H-M   'P 1'
#
loop_
_entity.id
_entity.type
_entity.pdbx_description
1 polymer ?
#
loop_
_entity_poly.entity_id
_entity_poly.type
_entity_poly.pdbx_seq_one_letter_code
_entity_poly.pdbx_strand_id
1 'polypeptide(L)'
;MNLHGVDIQVEGNGTETLVMLHGWPDTLALWNDTVEALSDTYQCVRFTLPAFDAQAPMQAKSLVEMVSFIHEVVHAVSPHKPVTLVLHDWGCIFGYEYAALHPDRVRRMVAVDVGDHNSHALLSSWTVKAKWGVFSYQIWLAVAWQIARWFKSPGKSVANRMTRYMAKALRCPSPLADMHSGMNSPYAMKWMGSLGGFDKAANVLKRLPSARPMLYVYGRRKPFMFHSPEWLEKIAAHPGSRVEEFDTGHWVMSAKPEQFAALLQEWLAAT
;
A
#
# COMPACT_ATOMS: atom_id res chain seq x y z
N MET A 1 8.91 6.13 17.67
CA MET A 1 8.54 5.12 18.69
C MET A 1 8.73 3.73 18.12
N ASN A 2 8.93 2.70 18.94
CA ASN A 2 9.08 1.32 18.44
C ASN A 2 7.87 0.48 18.85
N LEU A 3 7.30 -0.29 17.91
CA LEU A 3 6.19 -1.20 18.15
C LEU A 3 6.52 -2.56 17.53
N HIS A 4 6.66 -3.58 18.37
CA HIS A 4 7.02 -4.94 17.94
C HIS A 4 8.27 -5.04 17.05
N GLY A 5 9.27 -4.18 17.29
CA GLY A 5 10.51 -4.12 16.51
C GLY A 5 10.41 -3.27 15.23
N VAL A 6 9.26 -2.66 14.96
CA VAL A 6 9.08 -1.71 13.84
C VAL A 6 9.21 -0.28 14.36
N ASP A 7 10.10 0.49 13.74
CA ASP A 7 10.27 1.90 14.07
C ASP A 7 9.22 2.75 13.36
N ILE A 8 8.38 3.39 14.20
CA ILE A 8 7.35 4.33 13.74
C ILE A 8 7.92 5.74 13.81
N GLN A 9 8.03 6.40 12.68
CA GLN A 9 8.40 7.81 12.59
C GLN A 9 7.14 8.67 12.71
N VAL A 10 7.22 9.70 13.54
CA VAL A 10 6.17 10.69 13.76
C VAL A 10 6.79 12.05 13.54
N GLU A 11 6.35 12.77 12.53
CA GLU A 11 6.91 14.05 12.11
C GLU A 11 5.79 15.09 12.01
N GLY A 12 6.09 16.31 12.44
CA GLY A 12 5.07 17.36 12.57
C GLY A 12 4.22 17.21 13.83
N ASN A 13 3.49 18.26 14.14
CA ASN A 13 2.67 18.40 15.37
C ASN A 13 1.27 18.95 15.09
N GLY A 14 0.79 18.79 13.87
CA GLY A 14 -0.57 19.13 13.48
C GLY A 14 -1.63 18.36 14.29
N THR A 15 -2.84 18.89 14.33
CA THR A 15 -3.94 18.31 15.09
C THR A 15 -4.60 17.11 14.40
N GLU A 16 -4.39 16.94 13.12
CA GLU A 16 -4.83 15.79 12.34
C GLU A 16 -3.64 14.87 12.02
N THR A 17 -3.85 13.58 12.20
CA THR A 17 -2.82 12.54 11.98
C THR A 17 -3.02 11.87 10.62
N LEU A 18 -1.96 11.88 9.81
CA LEU A 18 -1.87 11.15 8.55
C LEU A 18 -1.04 9.87 8.77
N VAL A 19 -1.63 8.71 8.57
CA VAL A 19 -0.91 7.41 8.66
C VAL A 19 -0.63 6.90 7.26
N MET A 20 0.66 6.80 6.90
CA MET A 20 1.14 6.53 5.55
C MET A 20 1.62 5.08 5.42
N LEU A 21 0.99 4.31 4.55
CA LEU A 21 1.30 2.91 4.28
C LEU A 21 1.84 2.76 2.86
N HIS A 22 3.10 2.35 2.73
CA HIS A 22 3.71 2.01 1.44
C HIS A 22 3.32 0.59 1.00
N GLY A 23 3.78 0.18 -0.16
CA GLY A 23 3.63 -1.19 -0.66
C GLY A 23 4.94 -1.80 -1.13
N TRP A 24 4.86 -2.72 -2.08
CA TRP A 24 6.02 -3.43 -2.62
C TRP A 24 6.68 -2.63 -3.76
N PRO A 25 8.00 -2.60 -3.86
CA PRO A 25 9.03 -3.02 -2.91
C PRO A 25 9.61 -1.81 -2.13
N ASP A 26 8.75 -1.00 -1.59
CA ASP A 26 9.13 0.26 -0.94
C ASP A 26 9.36 0.11 0.57
N THR A 27 9.73 1.23 1.19
CA THR A 27 9.86 1.43 2.63
C THR A 27 9.16 2.73 3.01
N LEU A 28 9.24 3.11 4.27
CA LEU A 28 8.75 4.43 4.73
C LEU A 28 9.35 5.61 3.94
N ALA A 29 10.51 5.43 3.31
CA ALA A 29 11.19 6.46 2.52
C ALA A 29 10.40 6.90 1.28
N LEU A 30 9.45 6.08 0.79
CA LEU A 30 8.53 6.47 -0.28
C LEU A 30 7.84 7.81 -0.01
N TRP A 31 7.61 8.13 1.27
CA TRP A 31 6.84 9.28 1.72
C TRP A 31 7.68 10.50 2.10
N ASN A 32 9.02 10.50 1.84
CA ASN A 32 9.90 11.59 2.26
C ASN A 32 9.40 12.97 1.78
N ASP A 33 9.21 13.13 0.46
CA ASP A 33 8.77 14.40 -0.13
C ASP A 33 7.34 14.78 0.33
N THR A 34 6.49 13.77 0.54
CA THR A 34 5.13 13.98 1.04
C THR A 34 5.14 14.48 2.48
N VAL A 35 5.97 13.91 3.33
CA VAL A 35 6.14 14.35 4.73
C VAL A 35 6.74 15.73 4.80
N GLU A 36 7.78 16.02 4.01
CA GLU A 36 8.38 17.34 3.94
C GLU A 36 7.34 18.43 3.61
N ALA A 37 6.44 18.14 2.67
CA ALA A 37 5.40 19.08 2.27
C ALA A 37 4.24 19.22 3.27
N LEU A 38 3.98 18.23 4.13
CA LEU A 38 2.77 18.18 4.97
C LEU A 38 3.05 18.34 6.47
N SER A 39 4.26 18.12 6.95
CA SER A 39 4.59 18.08 8.39
C SER A 39 4.43 19.40 9.12
N ASP A 40 4.42 20.54 8.44
CA ASP A 40 4.13 21.84 9.05
C ASP A 40 2.66 21.97 9.48
N THR A 41 1.76 21.21 8.85
CA THR A 41 0.31 21.31 9.07
C THR A 41 -0.28 20.08 9.74
N TYR A 42 0.27 18.90 9.45
CA TYR A 42 -0.24 17.61 9.87
C TYR A 42 0.78 16.85 10.73
N GLN A 43 0.28 15.94 11.57
CA GLN A 43 1.12 14.92 12.17
C GLN A 43 1.27 13.76 11.18
N CYS A 44 2.43 13.62 10.59
CA CYS A 44 2.74 12.58 9.61
C CYS A 44 3.35 11.36 10.31
N VAL A 45 2.70 10.21 10.17
CA VAL A 45 3.13 8.94 10.76
C VAL A 45 3.44 7.96 9.63
N ARG A 46 4.66 7.45 9.61
CA ARG A 46 5.10 6.46 8.63
C ARG A 46 6.00 5.40 9.24
N PHE A 47 6.02 4.24 8.65
CA PHE A 47 6.86 3.11 9.07
C PHE A 47 7.08 2.18 7.90
N THR A 48 8.16 1.41 7.98
CA THR A 48 8.36 0.28 7.06
C THR A 48 7.46 -0.87 7.50
N LEU A 49 6.64 -1.39 6.57
CA LEU A 49 5.70 -2.47 6.87
C LEU A 49 6.41 -3.67 7.50
N PRO A 50 5.80 -4.35 8.49
CA PRO A 50 6.34 -5.60 9.04
C PRO A 50 6.74 -6.58 7.93
N ALA A 51 7.88 -7.25 8.09
CA ALA A 51 8.54 -8.13 7.11
C ALA A 51 9.23 -7.41 5.92
N PHE A 52 9.11 -6.09 5.79
CA PHE A 52 9.84 -5.29 4.78
C PHE A 52 11.18 -4.76 5.31
N ASP A 53 11.46 -4.91 6.59
CA ASP A 53 12.77 -4.64 7.15
C ASP A 53 13.75 -5.77 6.83
N ALA A 54 14.93 -5.42 6.32
CA ALA A 54 15.99 -6.38 5.97
C ALA A 54 16.56 -7.12 7.18
N GLN A 55 16.47 -6.53 8.36
CA GLN A 55 16.93 -7.10 9.64
C GLN A 55 15.86 -7.97 10.31
N ALA A 56 14.60 -7.82 9.93
CA ALA A 56 13.52 -8.61 10.49
C ALA A 56 13.61 -10.10 10.07
N PRO A 57 13.20 -11.01 10.94
CA PRO A 57 13.03 -12.41 10.56
C PRO A 57 12.07 -12.55 9.37
N MET A 58 12.36 -13.46 8.44
CA MET A 58 11.45 -13.77 7.33
C MET A 58 10.17 -14.45 7.85
N GLN A 59 9.25 -13.64 8.33
CA GLN A 59 7.91 -14.06 8.73
C GLN A 59 6.88 -13.39 7.81
N ALA A 60 6.07 -14.21 7.16
CA ALA A 60 4.90 -13.67 6.48
C ALA A 60 3.85 -13.33 7.54
N LYS A 61 3.30 -12.13 7.46
CA LYS A 61 2.15 -11.71 8.25
C LYS A 61 0.88 -12.04 7.48
N SER A 62 -0.10 -12.56 8.17
CA SER A 62 -1.46 -12.66 7.63
C SER A 62 -2.07 -11.27 7.48
N LEU A 63 -3.13 -11.16 6.69
CA LEU A 63 -3.84 -9.88 6.56
C LEU A 63 -4.42 -9.41 7.90
N VAL A 64 -4.92 -10.34 8.72
CA VAL A 64 -5.43 -10.05 10.07
C VAL A 64 -4.33 -9.48 10.97
N GLU A 65 -3.14 -10.10 10.98
CA GLU A 65 -2.01 -9.60 11.77
C GLU A 65 -1.52 -8.23 11.29
N MET A 66 -1.57 -7.98 9.97
CA MET A 66 -1.21 -6.66 9.43
C MET A 66 -2.22 -5.59 9.83
N VAL A 67 -3.51 -5.89 9.76
CA VAL A 67 -4.58 -4.98 10.19
C VAL A 67 -4.52 -4.72 11.70
N SER A 68 -4.27 -5.75 12.51
CA SER A 68 -4.03 -5.59 13.95
C SER A 68 -2.85 -4.66 14.24
N PHE A 69 -1.74 -4.84 13.54
CA PHE A 69 -0.57 -3.97 13.71
C PHE A 69 -0.89 -2.51 13.35
N ILE A 70 -1.61 -2.28 12.24
CA ILE A 70 -2.05 -0.93 11.85
C ILE A 70 -2.97 -0.35 12.93
N HIS A 71 -3.86 -1.15 13.52
CA HIS A 71 -4.74 -0.72 14.60
C HIS A 71 -3.94 -0.26 15.84
N GLU A 72 -2.92 -1.02 16.22
CA GLU A 72 -2.04 -0.65 17.33
C GLU A 72 -1.28 0.64 17.05
N VAL A 73 -0.75 0.82 15.83
CA VAL A 73 -0.11 2.07 15.41
C VAL A 73 -1.08 3.25 15.52
N VAL A 74 -2.27 3.13 14.92
CA VAL A 74 -3.30 4.19 14.96
C VAL A 74 -3.71 4.50 16.42
N HIS A 75 -3.86 3.49 17.26
CA HIS A 75 -4.19 3.69 18.67
C HIS A 75 -3.08 4.43 19.42
N ALA A 76 -1.82 4.10 19.14
CA ALA A 76 -0.67 4.71 19.81
C ALA A 76 -0.48 6.19 19.40
N VAL A 77 -0.70 6.55 18.12
CA VAL A 77 -0.44 7.91 17.62
C VAL A 77 -1.67 8.82 17.66
N SER A 78 -2.86 8.26 17.68
CA SER A 78 -4.12 9.01 17.73
C SER A 78 -5.19 8.23 18.54
N PRO A 79 -5.06 8.12 19.88
CA PRO A 79 -5.92 7.26 20.69
C PRO A 79 -7.40 7.64 20.64
N HIS A 80 -7.71 8.93 20.47
CA HIS A 80 -9.08 9.46 20.62
C HIS A 80 -9.69 10.02 19.33
N LYS A 81 -8.88 10.24 18.28
CA LYS A 81 -9.36 10.84 17.03
C LYS A 81 -9.19 9.86 15.86
N PRO A 82 -10.10 9.91 14.86
CA PRO A 82 -9.87 9.19 13.62
C PRO A 82 -8.70 9.81 12.84
N VAL A 83 -8.01 8.97 12.06
CA VAL A 83 -6.87 9.36 11.24
C VAL A 83 -7.23 9.45 9.76
N THR A 84 -6.45 10.17 8.99
CA THR A 84 -6.43 10.05 7.53
C THR A 84 -5.41 9.00 7.12
N LEU A 85 -5.81 8.03 6.28
CA LEU A 85 -4.90 7.05 5.71
C LEU A 85 -4.34 7.55 4.38
N VAL A 86 -3.03 7.42 4.16
CA VAL A 86 -2.35 7.70 2.89
C VAL A 86 -1.69 6.40 2.41
N LEU A 87 -2.18 5.85 1.32
CA LEU A 87 -2.00 4.45 0.95
C LEU A 87 -1.40 4.32 -0.45
N HIS A 88 -0.45 3.39 -0.62
CA HIS A 88 0.07 3.04 -1.94
C HIS A 88 0.25 1.53 -2.07
N ASP A 89 -0.09 0.96 -3.23
CA ASP A 89 0.11 -0.45 -3.60
C ASP A 89 -0.47 -1.43 -2.55
N TRP A 90 0.32 -2.31 -1.93
CA TRP A 90 -0.13 -3.18 -0.84
C TRP A 90 -0.63 -2.40 0.39
N GLY A 91 -0.13 -1.19 0.59
CA GLY A 91 -0.67 -0.29 1.61
C GLY A 91 -2.14 0.03 1.39
N CYS A 92 -2.61 0.12 0.13
CA CYS A 92 -4.05 0.24 -0.17
C CYS A 92 -4.83 -0.98 0.30
N ILE A 93 -4.32 -2.19 0.02
CA ILE A 93 -4.98 -3.44 0.43
C ILE A 93 -5.13 -3.50 1.95
N PHE A 94 -4.05 -3.26 2.68
CA PHE A 94 -4.06 -3.27 4.14
C PHE A 94 -4.90 -2.14 4.74
N GLY A 95 -4.79 -0.94 4.17
CA GLY A 95 -5.52 0.24 4.63
C GLY A 95 -7.04 0.12 4.40
N TYR A 96 -7.46 -0.47 3.28
CA TYR A 96 -8.87 -0.73 3.01
C TYR A 96 -9.46 -1.74 4.00
N GLU A 97 -8.74 -2.82 4.28
CA GLU A 97 -9.16 -3.80 5.28
C GLU A 97 -9.27 -3.16 6.67
N TYR A 98 -8.26 -2.36 7.04
CA TYR A 98 -8.30 -1.62 8.28
C TYR A 98 -9.52 -0.69 8.36
N ALA A 99 -9.76 0.11 7.33
CA ALA A 99 -10.88 1.04 7.28
C ALA A 99 -12.24 0.35 7.35
N ALA A 100 -12.37 -0.85 6.77
CA ALA A 100 -13.59 -1.62 6.79
C ALA A 100 -13.88 -2.26 8.16
N LEU A 101 -12.83 -2.69 8.88
CA LEU A 101 -12.94 -3.28 10.22
C LEU A 101 -13.04 -2.23 11.33
N HIS A 102 -12.46 -1.05 11.10
CA HIS A 102 -12.40 0.04 12.07
C HIS A 102 -12.90 1.37 11.46
N PRO A 103 -14.16 1.45 10.97
CA PRO A 103 -14.65 2.62 10.24
C PRO A 103 -14.62 3.90 11.06
N ASP A 104 -14.83 3.81 12.38
CA ASP A 104 -14.81 4.96 13.28
C ASP A 104 -13.41 5.51 13.55
N ARG A 105 -12.36 4.77 13.16
CA ARG A 105 -10.96 5.16 13.30
C ARG A 105 -10.40 5.82 12.05
N VAL A 106 -11.16 5.88 10.96
CA VAL A 106 -10.73 6.47 9.68
C VAL A 106 -11.65 7.63 9.33
N ARG A 107 -11.07 8.82 9.21
CA ARG A 107 -11.79 10.04 8.78
C ARG A 107 -11.98 10.06 7.27
N ARG A 108 -10.91 9.86 6.53
CA ARG A 108 -10.83 9.88 5.06
C ARG A 108 -9.60 9.11 4.56
N MET A 109 -9.52 8.89 3.26
CA MET A 109 -8.42 8.12 2.67
C MET A 109 -7.85 8.82 1.43
N VAL A 110 -6.53 8.79 1.29
CA VAL A 110 -5.82 9.02 0.03
C VAL A 110 -5.31 7.66 -0.42
N ALA A 111 -5.72 7.21 -1.59
CA ALA A 111 -5.33 5.91 -2.12
C ALA A 111 -4.66 6.07 -3.48
N VAL A 112 -3.45 5.55 -3.61
CA VAL A 112 -2.65 5.70 -4.82
C VAL A 112 -2.51 4.36 -5.53
N ASP A 113 -3.02 4.33 -6.74
CA ASP A 113 -2.80 3.37 -7.81
C ASP A 113 -3.41 1.97 -7.65
N VAL A 114 -3.90 1.58 -6.48
CA VAL A 114 -4.64 0.32 -6.28
C VAL A 114 -6.04 0.62 -5.76
N GLY A 115 -7.05 0.23 -6.54
CA GLY A 115 -8.48 0.39 -6.24
C GLY A 115 -9.14 -0.92 -5.79
N ASP A 116 -10.15 -1.35 -6.51
CA ASP A 116 -10.99 -2.52 -6.23
C ASP A 116 -10.32 -3.86 -6.59
N HIS A 117 -9.11 -4.09 -6.08
CA HIS A 117 -8.37 -5.31 -6.33
C HIS A 117 -9.23 -6.57 -6.07
N ASN A 118 -9.08 -7.59 -6.92
CA ASN A 118 -9.86 -8.84 -6.92
C ASN A 118 -11.38 -8.67 -7.13
N SER A 119 -11.89 -7.50 -7.47
CA SER A 119 -13.29 -7.35 -7.85
C SER A 119 -13.58 -8.05 -9.17
N HIS A 120 -14.83 -8.48 -9.36
CA HIS A 120 -15.27 -9.02 -10.65
C HIS A 120 -15.15 -7.97 -11.77
N ALA A 121 -15.48 -6.70 -11.47
CA ALA A 121 -15.38 -5.59 -12.41
C ALA A 121 -13.94 -5.39 -12.89
N LEU A 122 -12.96 -5.35 -11.97
CA LEU A 122 -11.55 -5.25 -12.32
C LEU A 122 -11.08 -6.44 -13.16
N LEU A 123 -11.35 -7.66 -12.69
CA LEU A 123 -10.93 -8.87 -13.40
C LEU A 123 -11.56 -8.99 -14.80
N SER A 124 -12.77 -8.49 -14.98
CA SER A 124 -13.45 -8.45 -16.28
C SER A 124 -12.87 -7.39 -17.21
N SER A 125 -12.38 -6.27 -16.68
CA SER A 125 -11.75 -5.20 -17.47
C SER A 125 -10.37 -5.58 -18.04
N TRP A 126 -9.71 -6.58 -17.46
CA TRP A 126 -8.39 -6.99 -17.91
C TRP A 126 -8.41 -7.92 -19.12
N THR A 127 -7.52 -7.63 -20.06
CA THR A 127 -7.22 -8.57 -21.15
C THR A 127 -6.57 -9.85 -20.62
N VAL A 128 -6.63 -10.94 -21.38
CA VAL A 128 -5.93 -12.20 -21.04
C VAL A 128 -4.43 -11.95 -20.80
N LYS A 129 -3.81 -11.11 -21.62
CA LYS A 129 -2.39 -10.73 -21.47
C LYS A 129 -2.13 -10.03 -20.15
N ALA A 130 -3.00 -9.10 -19.73
CA ALA A 130 -2.88 -8.41 -18.44
C ALA A 130 -3.02 -9.39 -17.27
N LYS A 131 -4.00 -10.31 -17.31
CA LYS A 131 -4.19 -11.34 -16.28
C LYS A 131 -2.94 -12.21 -16.12
N TRP A 132 -2.38 -12.70 -17.24
CA TRP A 132 -1.15 -13.47 -17.23
C TRP A 132 0.06 -12.66 -16.74
N GLY A 133 0.16 -11.39 -17.13
CA GLY A 133 1.21 -10.49 -16.67
C GLY A 133 1.18 -10.32 -15.14
N VAL A 134 0.00 -10.00 -14.59
CA VAL A 134 -0.18 -9.84 -13.13
C VAL A 134 0.07 -11.16 -12.40
N PHE A 135 -0.51 -12.25 -12.86
CA PHE A 135 -0.31 -13.57 -12.25
C PHE A 135 1.16 -13.97 -12.22
N SER A 136 1.85 -13.85 -13.37
CA SER A 136 3.23 -14.32 -13.49
C SER A 136 4.20 -13.57 -12.58
N TYR A 137 4.15 -12.22 -12.50
CA TYR A 137 5.06 -11.50 -11.62
C TYR A 137 4.76 -11.75 -10.14
N GLN A 138 3.48 -11.89 -9.78
CA GLN A 138 3.09 -12.17 -8.39
C GLN A 138 3.55 -13.57 -7.95
N ILE A 139 3.38 -14.58 -8.80
CA ILE A 139 3.90 -15.93 -8.54
C ILE A 139 5.43 -15.93 -8.47
N TRP A 140 6.10 -15.22 -9.37
CA TRP A 140 7.56 -15.08 -9.33
C TRP A 140 8.04 -14.55 -7.97
N LEU A 141 7.39 -13.53 -7.43
CA LEU A 141 7.73 -12.94 -6.13
C LEU A 141 7.38 -13.88 -4.97
N ALA A 142 6.23 -14.57 -5.03
CA ALA A 142 5.86 -15.56 -4.04
C ALA A 142 6.85 -16.74 -3.99
N VAL A 143 7.30 -17.22 -5.16
CA VAL A 143 8.32 -18.27 -5.27
C VAL A 143 9.67 -17.77 -4.74
N ALA A 144 10.08 -16.54 -5.07
CA ALA A 144 11.31 -15.96 -4.53
C ALA A 144 11.29 -15.93 -2.98
N TRP A 145 10.16 -15.58 -2.38
CA TRP A 145 10.01 -15.61 -0.92
C TRP A 145 10.18 -17.03 -0.35
N GLN A 146 9.57 -18.06 -0.97
CA GLN A 146 9.69 -19.44 -0.54
C GLN A 146 11.13 -19.98 -0.69
N ILE A 147 11.83 -19.63 -1.77
CA ILE A 147 13.24 -20.01 -1.97
C ILE A 147 14.09 -19.45 -0.82
N ALA A 148 13.92 -18.17 -0.48
CA ALA A 148 14.66 -17.57 0.63
C ALA A 148 14.36 -18.23 1.98
N ARG A 149 13.12 -18.66 2.20
CA ARG A 149 12.69 -19.34 3.43
C ARG A 149 13.28 -20.74 3.55
N TRP A 150 13.25 -21.53 2.47
CA TRP A 150 13.65 -22.94 2.52
C TRP A 150 15.16 -23.15 2.44
N PHE A 151 15.86 -22.38 1.61
CA PHE A 151 17.28 -22.59 1.34
C PHE A 151 18.22 -21.66 2.12
N LYS A 152 17.71 -20.93 3.11
CA LYS A 152 18.48 -20.03 3.98
C LYS A 152 19.44 -19.10 3.20
N SER A 153 20.73 -19.04 3.57
CA SER A 153 21.68 -18.08 3.00
C SER A 153 21.84 -18.16 1.47
N PRO A 154 22.12 -19.32 0.82
CA PRO A 154 22.24 -19.37 -0.63
C PRO A 154 20.91 -19.06 -1.33
N GLY A 155 19.78 -19.53 -0.80
CA GLY A 155 18.45 -19.23 -1.32
C GLY A 155 18.09 -17.77 -1.18
N LYS A 156 18.45 -17.11 -0.07
CA LYS A 156 18.23 -15.68 0.16
C LYS A 156 18.94 -14.84 -0.92
N SER A 157 20.17 -15.19 -1.31
CA SER A 157 20.90 -14.48 -2.37
C SER A 157 20.21 -14.57 -3.73
N VAL A 158 19.73 -15.77 -4.11
CA VAL A 158 18.98 -15.97 -5.35
C VAL A 158 17.65 -15.20 -5.30
N ALA A 159 16.90 -15.33 -4.23
CA ALA A 159 15.62 -14.68 -4.05
C ALA A 159 15.71 -13.14 -4.07
N ASN A 160 16.77 -12.58 -3.48
CA ASN A 160 17.04 -11.14 -3.56
C ASN A 160 17.29 -10.67 -4.99
N ARG A 161 18.05 -11.45 -5.78
CA ARG A 161 18.23 -11.16 -7.21
C ARG A 161 16.92 -11.24 -7.99
N MET A 162 16.08 -12.22 -7.70
CA MET A 162 14.74 -12.34 -8.31
C MET A 162 13.87 -11.13 -7.98
N THR A 163 13.88 -10.66 -6.74
CA THR A 163 13.14 -9.48 -6.28
C THR A 163 13.62 -8.22 -6.99
N ARG A 164 14.93 -7.97 -7.01
CA ARG A 164 15.54 -6.81 -7.69
C ARG A 164 15.30 -6.81 -9.19
N TYR A 165 15.37 -7.99 -9.82
CA TYR A 165 15.04 -8.14 -11.24
C TYR A 165 13.61 -7.70 -11.53
N MET A 166 12.65 -8.15 -10.72
CA MET A 166 11.24 -7.79 -10.91
C MET A 166 10.99 -6.31 -10.64
N ALA A 167 11.59 -5.75 -9.59
CA ALA A 167 11.50 -4.32 -9.29
C ALA A 167 12.01 -3.45 -10.45
N LYS A 168 13.16 -3.83 -11.03
CA LYS A 168 13.70 -3.17 -12.23
C LYS A 168 12.78 -3.32 -13.43
N ALA A 169 12.23 -4.52 -13.67
CA ALA A 169 11.30 -4.76 -14.78
C ALA A 169 10.00 -3.94 -14.66
N LEU A 170 9.52 -3.74 -13.43
CA LEU A 170 8.35 -2.93 -13.12
C LEU A 170 8.69 -1.42 -12.97
N ARG A 171 9.96 -1.02 -13.19
CA ARG A 171 10.43 0.36 -13.15
C ARG A 171 10.23 1.03 -11.78
N CYS A 172 10.45 0.28 -10.69
CA CYS A 172 10.43 0.86 -9.35
C CYS A 172 11.52 1.94 -9.21
N PRO A 173 11.19 3.14 -8.69
CA PRO A 173 12.16 4.23 -8.53
C PRO A 173 13.08 4.04 -7.33
N SER A 174 12.70 3.22 -6.35
CA SER A 174 13.45 3.01 -5.12
C SER A 174 14.78 2.28 -5.36
N PRO A 175 15.82 2.52 -4.52
CA PRO A 175 17.13 1.91 -4.71
C PRO A 175 17.08 0.38 -4.67
N LEU A 176 17.58 -0.28 -5.71
CA LEU A 176 17.60 -1.75 -5.78
C LEU A 176 18.44 -2.40 -4.65
N ALA A 177 19.39 -1.65 -4.07
CA ALA A 177 20.22 -2.14 -2.97
C ALA A 177 19.40 -2.47 -1.73
N ASP A 178 18.35 -1.70 -1.46
CA ASP A 178 17.50 -1.85 -0.29
C ASP A 178 16.47 -2.97 -0.45
N MET A 179 16.30 -3.48 -1.67
CA MET A 179 15.30 -4.50 -1.97
C MET A 179 15.78 -5.91 -1.64
N HIS A 180 14.95 -6.64 -0.94
CA HIS A 180 15.22 -8.00 -0.52
C HIS A 180 13.96 -8.87 -0.56
N SER A 181 14.16 -10.18 -0.54
CA SER A 181 13.10 -11.18 -0.69
C SER A 181 12.07 -11.21 0.44
N GLY A 182 12.38 -10.65 1.61
CA GLY A 182 11.41 -10.49 2.70
C GLY A 182 10.22 -9.60 2.30
N MET A 183 10.46 -8.58 1.47
CA MET A 183 9.43 -7.68 0.96
C MET A 183 8.36 -8.39 0.11
N ASN A 184 8.63 -9.62 -0.35
CA ASN A 184 7.68 -10.41 -1.13
C ASN A 184 6.62 -11.13 -0.26
N SER A 185 6.63 -10.94 1.05
CA SER A 185 5.70 -11.57 2.00
C SER A 185 4.21 -11.41 1.63
N PRO A 186 3.73 -10.26 1.10
CA PRO A 186 2.33 -10.13 0.71
C PRO A 186 1.93 -11.04 -0.46
N TYR A 187 2.85 -11.27 -1.40
CA TYR A 187 2.60 -12.21 -2.50
C TYR A 187 2.60 -13.67 -2.03
N ALA A 188 3.49 -14.01 -1.08
CA ALA A 188 3.46 -15.33 -0.44
C ALA A 188 2.17 -15.54 0.36
N MET A 189 1.73 -14.52 1.11
CA MET A 189 0.45 -14.52 1.81
C MET A 189 -0.71 -14.78 0.83
N LYS A 190 -0.74 -14.07 -0.29
CA LYS A 190 -1.81 -14.19 -1.28
C LYS A 190 -1.86 -15.56 -1.96
N TRP A 191 -0.73 -16.06 -2.42
CA TRP A 191 -0.69 -17.19 -3.35
C TRP A 191 -0.34 -18.53 -2.71
N MET A 192 0.36 -18.55 -1.59
CA MET A 192 0.80 -19.80 -0.97
C MET A 192 -0.16 -20.31 0.12
N GLY A 193 -1.23 -19.60 0.41
CA GLY A 193 -2.33 -20.04 1.28
C GLY A 193 -1.95 -20.40 2.73
N SER A 194 -0.66 -20.39 3.04
CA SER A 194 -0.12 -20.84 4.33
C SER A 194 -0.57 -19.99 5.52
N LEU A 195 -1.26 -18.91 5.25
CA LEU A 195 -1.65 -17.92 6.26
C LEU A 195 -3.17 -17.63 6.27
N GLY A 196 -3.94 -18.33 5.46
CA GLY A 196 -5.42 -18.37 5.53
C GLY A 196 -6.15 -17.04 5.49
N GLY A 197 -5.44 -15.94 5.15
CA GLY A 197 -5.94 -14.61 5.42
C GLY A 197 -6.59 -13.92 4.23
N PHE A 198 -6.17 -14.23 3.02
CA PHE A 198 -6.57 -13.41 1.87
C PHE A 198 -8.01 -13.63 1.43
N ASP A 199 -8.49 -14.87 1.45
CA ASP A 199 -9.86 -15.19 1.03
C ASP A 199 -10.93 -14.62 1.98
N LYS A 200 -10.62 -14.54 3.27
CA LYS A 200 -11.54 -13.94 4.26
C LYS A 200 -11.64 -12.44 4.11
N ALA A 201 -10.54 -11.79 3.77
CA ALA A 201 -10.46 -10.35 3.58
C ALA A 201 -11.12 -9.87 2.29
N ALA A 202 -11.06 -10.61 1.20
CA ALA A 202 -11.73 -10.27 -0.05
C ALA A 202 -13.25 -10.01 0.12
N ASN A 203 -13.86 -10.50 1.20
CA ASN A 203 -15.25 -10.22 1.53
C ASN A 203 -15.43 -8.84 2.19
N VAL A 204 -14.43 -8.33 2.86
CA VAL A 204 -14.49 -7.00 3.51
C VAL A 204 -14.38 -5.91 2.45
N LEU A 205 -13.51 -6.07 1.48
CA LEU A 205 -13.34 -5.14 0.35
C LEU A 205 -14.60 -4.93 -0.49
N LYS A 206 -15.52 -5.86 -0.52
CA LYS A 206 -16.83 -5.68 -1.16
C LYS A 206 -17.68 -4.59 -0.50
N ARG A 207 -17.36 -4.21 0.71
CA ARG A 207 -18.06 -3.18 1.50
C ARG A 207 -17.42 -1.80 1.43
N LEU A 208 -16.24 -1.68 0.81
CA LEU A 208 -15.60 -0.39 0.58
C LEU A 208 -16.15 0.28 -0.68
N PRO A 209 -16.11 1.53 -0.74
CA PRO A 209 -15.77 2.64 0.16
C PRO A 209 -16.92 3.59 0.39
N SER A 210 -18.10 3.09 0.70
CA SER A 210 -19.32 3.90 0.70
C SER A 210 -19.47 4.90 1.86
N ALA A 211 -18.56 4.91 2.83
CA ALA A 211 -18.78 5.65 4.05
C ALA A 211 -17.82 6.82 4.33
N ARG A 212 -16.70 6.93 3.63
CA ARG A 212 -15.67 7.95 3.91
C ARG A 212 -15.15 8.61 2.64
N PRO A 213 -14.88 9.92 2.64
CA PRO A 213 -14.27 10.60 1.50
C PRO A 213 -12.94 9.96 1.10
N MET A 214 -12.71 9.85 -0.20
CA MET A 214 -11.47 9.29 -0.75
C MET A 214 -10.92 10.17 -1.87
N LEU A 215 -9.64 10.52 -1.78
CA LEU A 215 -8.86 10.97 -2.90
C LEU A 215 -8.22 9.74 -3.54
N TYR A 216 -8.67 9.37 -4.73
CA TYR A 216 -8.09 8.29 -5.48
C TYR A 216 -7.19 8.85 -6.59
N VAL A 217 -5.89 8.53 -6.53
CA VAL A 217 -4.89 9.02 -7.48
C VAL A 217 -4.28 7.84 -8.24
N TYR A 218 -4.15 7.95 -9.55
CA TYR A 218 -3.51 6.88 -10.33
C TYR A 218 -2.66 7.41 -11.49
N GLY A 219 -1.64 6.60 -11.85
CA GLY A 219 -0.83 6.86 -13.03
C GLY A 219 -1.38 6.12 -14.25
N ARG A 220 -1.51 6.80 -15.41
CA ARG A 220 -2.06 6.20 -16.63
C ARG A 220 -1.04 5.46 -17.50
N ARG A 221 0.27 5.66 -17.28
CA ARG A 221 1.32 5.04 -18.09
C ARG A 221 1.68 3.63 -17.59
N LYS A 222 0.69 2.75 -17.60
CA LYS A 222 0.83 1.34 -17.20
C LYS A 222 0.20 0.43 -18.24
N PRO A 223 0.68 -0.81 -18.35
CA PRO A 223 0.09 -1.77 -19.30
C PRO A 223 -1.32 -2.23 -18.91
N PHE A 224 -1.72 -2.05 -17.66
CA PHE A 224 -3.04 -2.34 -17.10
C PHE A 224 -3.25 -1.52 -15.81
N MET A 225 -4.52 -1.23 -15.52
CA MET A 225 -4.90 -0.51 -14.29
C MET A 225 -5.20 -1.49 -13.17
N PHE A 226 -4.97 -1.06 -11.92
CA PHE A 226 -5.35 -1.81 -10.71
C PHE A 226 -6.68 -1.33 -10.12
N HIS A 227 -7.53 -0.75 -10.95
CA HIS A 227 -8.89 -0.35 -10.64
C HIS A 227 -9.79 -0.59 -11.85
N SER A 228 -11.07 -0.83 -11.61
CA SER A 228 -12.07 -0.89 -12.67
C SER A 228 -12.63 0.50 -13.00
N PRO A 229 -13.23 0.72 -14.18
CA PRO A 229 -14.00 1.94 -14.45
C PRO A 229 -15.13 2.15 -13.43
N GLU A 230 -15.82 1.09 -13.03
CA GLU A 230 -16.87 1.13 -12.01
C GLU A 230 -16.36 1.67 -10.64
N TRP A 231 -15.10 1.34 -10.28
CA TRP A 231 -14.46 1.89 -9.09
C TRP A 231 -14.32 3.42 -9.18
N LEU A 232 -13.82 3.93 -10.29
CA LEU A 232 -13.66 5.37 -10.50
C LEU A 232 -15.00 6.11 -10.40
N GLU A 233 -16.05 5.57 -11.03
CA GLU A 233 -17.40 6.13 -10.97
C GLU A 233 -17.93 6.15 -9.53
N LYS A 234 -17.77 5.08 -8.78
CA LYS A 234 -18.19 5.00 -7.35
C LYS A 234 -17.46 6.03 -6.49
N ILE A 235 -16.15 6.18 -6.67
CA ILE A 235 -15.38 7.18 -5.93
C ILE A 235 -15.83 8.58 -6.31
N ALA A 236 -15.92 8.88 -7.60
CA ALA A 236 -16.32 10.22 -8.08
C ALA A 236 -17.73 10.63 -7.64
N ALA A 237 -18.64 9.66 -7.46
CA ALA A 237 -20.00 9.90 -7.02
C ALA A 237 -20.12 10.14 -5.49
N HIS A 238 -19.10 9.81 -4.71
CA HIS A 238 -19.16 9.95 -3.25
C HIS A 238 -18.85 11.40 -2.82
N PRO A 239 -19.68 12.03 -1.98
CA PRO A 239 -19.44 13.40 -1.50
C PRO A 239 -18.06 13.56 -0.83
N GLY A 240 -17.34 14.62 -1.20
CA GLY A 240 -15.99 14.91 -0.71
C GLY A 240 -14.89 14.04 -1.30
N SER A 241 -15.25 13.06 -2.15
CA SER A 241 -14.27 12.24 -2.86
C SER A 241 -13.85 12.88 -4.18
N ARG A 242 -12.65 12.50 -4.64
CA ARG A 242 -12.07 13.01 -5.88
C ARG A 242 -11.23 11.91 -6.55
N VAL A 243 -11.24 11.87 -7.87
CA VAL A 243 -10.40 10.98 -8.69
C VAL A 243 -9.46 11.83 -9.51
N GLU A 244 -8.16 11.54 -9.45
CA GLU A 244 -7.13 12.28 -10.19
C GLU A 244 -6.23 11.34 -10.98
N GLU A 245 -6.07 11.65 -12.26
CA GLU A 245 -5.18 10.94 -13.18
C GLU A 245 -3.87 11.70 -13.37
N PHE A 246 -2.76 11.00 -13.23
CA PHE A 246 -1.42 11.53 -13.50
C PHE A 246 -0.80 10.88 -14.73
N ASP A 247 -0.06 11.66 -15.50
CA ASP A 247 0.74 11.17 -16.61
C ASP A 247 2.04 10.52 -16.12
N THR A 248 1.91 9.47 -15.31
CA THR A 248 3.00 8.73 -14.66
C THR A 248 2.78 7.21 -14.73
N GLY A 249 3.74 6.44 -14.22
CA GLY A 249 3.57 5.03 -13.89
C GLY A 249 2.92 4.83 -12.52
N HIS A 250 3.24 3.68 -11.90
CA HIS A 250 2.68 3.26 -10.61
C HIS A 250 3.05 4.18 -9.43
N TRP A 251 4.23 4.74 -9.42
CA TRP A 251 4.77 5.58 -8.35
C TRP A 251 4.51 7.07 -8.62
N VAL A 252 3.27 7.51 -8.45
CA VAL A 252 2.86 8.89 -8.75
C VAL A 252 3.62 9.89 -7.88
N MET A 253 3.70 9.64 -6.58
CA MET A 253 4.35 10.51 -5.59
C MET A 253 5.85 10.68 -5.85
N SER A 254 6.52 9.65 -6.37
CA SER A 254 7.96 9.73 -6.71
C SER A 254 8.20 10.37 -8.08
N ALA A 255 7.26 10.21 -9.02
CA ALA A 255 7.40 10.75 -10.37
C ALA A 255 7.02 12.24 -10.47
N LYS A 256 6.11 12.69 -9.61
CA LYS A 256 5.57 14.06 -9.59
C LYS A 256 5.35 14.53 -8.14
N PRO A 257 6.41 14.61 -7.31
CA PRO A 257 6.29 14.87 -5.88
C PRO A 257 5.60 16.18 -5.57
N GLU A 258 5.99 17.28 -6.22
CA GLU A 258 5.39 18.59 -5.97
C GLU A 258 3.90 18.64 -6.33
N GLN A 259 3.55 18.06 -7.50
CA GLN A 259 2.14 18.05 -7.95
C GLN A 259 1.28 17.16 -7.05
N PHE A 260 1.82 16.03 -6.61
CA PHE A 260 1.14 15.12 -5.68
C PHE A 260 0.94 15.80 -4.31
N ALA A 261 1.97 16.44 -3.77
CA ALA A 261 1.89 17.14 -2.49
C ALA A 261 0.87 18.29 -2.54
N ALA A 262 0.89 19.12 -3.60
CA ALA A 262 -0.07 20.21 -3.78
C ALA A 262 -1.51 19.70 -3.86
N LEU A 263 -1.76 18.60 -4.58
CA LEU A 263 -3.07 17.95 -4.64
C LEU A 263 -3.54 17.47 -3.27
N LEU A 264 -2.64 16.87 -2.49
CA LEU A 264 -2.96 16.42 -1.13
C LEU A 264 -3.32 17.59 -0.24
N GLN A 265 -2.51 18.66 -0.23
CA GLN A 265 -2.77 19.86 0.56
C GLN A 265 -4.13 20.48 0.23
N GLU A 266 -4.43 20.64 -1.07
CA GLU A 266 -5.72 21.17 -1.53
C GLU A 266 -6.89 20.31 -1.05
N TRP A 267 -6.84 19.01 -1.29
CA TRP A 267 -7.95 18.10 -0.95
C TRP A 267 -8.12 17.93 0.57
N LEU A 268 -7.01 17.83 1.30
CA LEU A 268 -7.03 17.71 2.76
C LEU A 268 -7.61 18.98 3.43
N ALA A 269 -7.35 20.16 2.88
CA ALA A 269 -7.91 21.40 3.39
C ALA A 269 -9.41 21.56 3.10
N ALA A 270 -9.91 20.94 2.03
CA ALA A 270 -11.31 21.06 1.60
C ALA A 270 -12.25 20.02 2.27
N THR A 271 -11.74 18.98 2.92
CA THR A 271 -12.51 17.84 3.47
C THR A 271 -12.18 17.54 4.92
#